data_446469e29cdc1932e84ac7422a8654c5
#
_entry.id   446469e29cdc1932e84ac7422a8654c5
#
_cell.length_a   1.000
_cell.length_b   1.000
_cell.length_c   1.000
_cell.angle_alpha   90.00
_cell.angle_beta   90.00
_cell.angle_gamma   90.00
#
_symmetry.space_group_name_H-M   'P 1'
#
loop_
_entity.id
_entity.type
_entity.pdbx_description
1 polymer ?
#
loop_
_entity_poly.entity_id
_entity_poly.type
_entity_poly.pdbx_seq_one_letter_code
_entity_poly.pdbx_strand_id
1 'polypeptide(L)'
;MTLKSKKLVKFKNISHGFFGKKGGVSNGIYSALNCGPGSNDKISNVKKNLKIVSKKFKVSPKNLILLKQTHSNKCHFILKTPSKKLVGDGLITTKKNLALGILTADCAPVLIYDKKLPMIAAIHVGWKGAFKNILKKCIRFMIKKGSENQNISAVIGPSIFSENYEVKRNFMKKFLNLNSRNRKFFYFKKSRIFFNLKEFIKSQLRSLKISNIDIINKDTFKNSTEFFSAR
;
A
#
# COMPACT_ATOMS: atom_id res chain seq x y z
N MET A 1 3.07 10.00 -14.07
CA MET A 1 4.20 9.04 -13.87
C MET A 1 3.67 7.79 -13.16
N THR A 2 4.09 6.60 -13.62
CA THR A 2 3.72 5.32 -12.99
C THR A 2 4.99 4.54 -12.72
N LEU A 3 5.29 4.26 -11.46
CA LEU A 3 6.43 3.45 -11.06
C LEU A 3 6.04 1.97 -11.07
N LYS A 4 6.96 1.12 -11.47
CA LYS A 4 6.79 -0.34 -11.49
C LYS A 4 7.90 -1.05 -10.74
N SER A 5 7.60 -2.16 -10.13
CA SER A 5 8.59 -3.05 -9.52
C SER A 5 9.36 -3.81 -10.60
N LYS A 6 10.69 -3.79 -10.51
CA LYS A 6 11.56 -4.59 -11.40
C LYS A 6 11.31 -6.10 -11.26
N LYS A 7 10.85 -6.54 -10.08
CA LYS A 7 10.55 -7.95 -9.82
C LYS A 7 9.18 -8.36 -10.36
N LEU A 8 8.14 -7.53 -10.19
CA LEU A 8 6.80 -7.87 -10.66
C LEU A 8 6.58 -7.66 -12.16
N VAL A 9 7.34 -6.78 -12.81
CA VAL A 9 7.23 -6.54 -14.26
C VAL A 9 7.59 -7.76 -15.10
N LYS A 10 8.34 -8.71 -14.53
CA LYS A 10 8.74 -9.97 -15.19
C LYS A 10 7.55 -10.92 -15.40
N PHE A 11 6.44 -10.75 -14.67
CA PHE A 11 5.26 -11.59 -14.78
C PHE A 11 4.27 -11.00 -15.78
N LYS A 12 4.10 -11.67 -16.93
CA LYS A 12 3.24 -11.19 -18.03
C LYS A 12 1.74 -11.29 -17.74
N ASN A 13 1.35 -12.09 -16.76
CA ASN A 13 -0.05 -12.38 -16.40
C ASN A 13 -0.64 -11.41 -15.36
N ILE A 14 0.16 -10.45 -14.86
CA ILE A 14 -0.29 -9.38 -13.96
C ILE A 14 0.11 -8.01 -14.48
N SER A 15 -0.67 -7.01 -14.10
CA SER A 15 -0.32 -5.60 -14.26
C SER A 15 -0.29 -4.91 -12.91
N HIS A 16 0.68 -4.04 -12.68
CA HIS A 16 0.81 -3.29 -11.44
C HIS A 16 1.40 -1.91 -11.68
N GLY A 17 1.22 -1.00 -10.73
CA GLY A 17 1.81 0.33 -10.79
C GLY A 17 1.56 1.13 -9.52
N PHE A 18 2.53 2.00 -9.19
CA PHE A 18 2.40 3.02 -8.16
C PHE A 18 2.30 4.37 -8.85
N PHE A 19 1.17 5.03 -8.67
CA PHE A 19 0.89 6.31 -9.31
C PHE A 19 1.34 7.46 -8.41
N GLY A 20 2.02 8.42 -9.02
CA GLY A 20 2.25 9.73 -8.42
C GLY A 20 1.08 10.67 -8.70
N LYS A 21 1.23 11.93 -8.30
CA LYS A 21 0.18 12.94 -8.43
C LYS A 21 0.03 13.57 -9.83
N LYS A 22 0.92 13.28 -10.77
CA LYS A 22 0.89 13.87 -12.13
C LYS A 22 -0.10 13.17 -13.05
N GLY A 23 -0.69 13.94 -13.98
CA GLY A 23 -1.52 13.41 -15.07
C GLY A 23 -2.99 13.21 -14.73
N GLY A 24 -3.49 13.95 -13.76
CA GLY A 24 -4.91 14.05 -13.42
C GLY A 24 -5.53 15.40 -13.76
N VAL A 25 -6.74 15.62 -13.27
CA VAL A 25 -7.57 16.81 -13.56
C VAL A 25 -7.91 17.66 -12.32
N SER A 26 -7.43 17.28 -11.14
CA SER A 26 -7.65 18.04 -9.92
C SER A 26 -6.72 19.26 -9.85
N ASN A 27 -7.14 20.27 -9.10
CA ASN A 27 -6.44 21.56 -8.97
C ASN A 27 -6.05 21.84 -7.52
N GLY A 28 -5.30 22.92 -7.29
CA GLY A 28 -4.87 23.39 -5.97
C GLY A 28 -4.06 22.32 -5.24
N ILE A 29 -4.32 22.13 -3.95
CA ILE A 29 -3.62 21.15 -3.10
C ILE A 29 -3.82 19.69 -3.57
N TYR A 30 -4.87 19.42 -4.36
CA TYR A 30 -5.17 18.11 -4.94
C TYR A 30 -4.58 17.89 -6.32
N SER A 31 -3.79 18.85 -6.83
CA SER A 31 -3.20 18.76 -8.18
C SER A 31 -2.18 17.62 -8.27
N ALA A 32 -2.35 16.72 -9.27
CA ALA A 32 -3.39 16.64 -10.27
C ALA A 32 -4.20 15.33 -10.17
N LEU A 33 -3.56 14.16 -9.90
CA LEU A 33 -4.16 12.81 -9.94
C LEU A 33 -4.67 12.39 -8.55
N ASN A 34 -5.47 13.23 -7.88
CA ASN A 34 -6.12 12.83 -6.64
C ASN A 34 -7.21 11.80 -6.91
N CYS A 35 -7.02 10.59 -6.38
CA CYS A 35 -7.95 9.47 -6.47
C CYS A 35 -8.70 9.20 -5.15
N GLY A 36 -8.61 10.11 -4.18
CA GLY A 36 -9.18 9.96 -2.84
C GLY A 36 -10.63 10.44 -2.75
N PRO A 37 -11.66 9.57 -2.80
CA PRO A 37 -13.06 10.00 -2.70
C PRO A 37 -13.45 10.50 -1.29
N GLY A 38 -12.55 10.41 -0.31
CA GLY A 38 -12.72 10.98 1.03
C GLY A 38 -11.95 12.29 1.25
N SER A 39 -11.36 12.88 0.19
CA SER A 39 -10.76 14.22 0.22
C SER A 39 -11.84 15.29 0.02
N ASN A 40 -11.50 16.55 0.30
CA ASN A 40 -12.37 17.71 0.02
C ASN A 40 -12.26 18.20 -1.44
N ASP A 41 -11.70 17.40 -2.33
CA ASP A 41 -11.66 17.69 -3.77
C ASP A 41 -13.04 17.52 -4.42
N LYS A 42 -13.26 18.16 -5.57
CA LYS A 42 -14.48 17.96 -6.36
C LYS A 42 -14.62 16.48 -6.74
N ILE A 43 -15.71 15.87 -6.32
CA ILE A 43 -15.95 14.42 -6.58
C ILE A 43 -15.95 14.07 -8.08
N SER A 44 -16.32 15.03 -8.95
CA SER A 44 -16.23 14.87 -10.39
C SER A 44 -14.77 14.68 -10.87
N ASN A 45 -13.83 15.44 -10.29
CA ASN A 45 -12.39 15.32 -10.59
C ASN A 45 -11.85 13.97 -10.10
N VAL A 46 -12.18 13.57 -8.87
CA VAL A 46 -11.79 12.27 -8.33
C VAL A 46 -12.30 11.13 -9.22
N LYS A 47 -13.57 11.19 -9.69
CA LYS A 47 -14.13 10.21 -10.63
C LYS A 47 -13.36 10.18 -11.96
N LYS A 48 -13.02 11.35 -12.53
CA LYS A 48 -12.21 11.45 -13.74
C LYS A 48 -10.81 10.83 -13.53
N ASN A 49 -10.16 11.13 -12.42
CA ASN A 49 -8.84 10.59 -12.06
C ASN A 49 -8.89 9.06 -11.91
N LEU A 50 -9.90 8.51 -11.24
CA LEU A 50 -10.08 7.06 -11.14
C LEU A 50 -10.33 6.41 -12.52
N LYS A 51 -11.02 7.09 -13.44
CA LYS A 51 -11.18 6.64 -14.83
C LYS A 51 -9.85 6.65 -15.58
N ILE A 52 -8.98 7.64 -15.35
CA ILE A 52 -7.63 7.68 -15.92
C ILE A 52 -6.81 6.47 -15.42
N VAL A 53 -6.83 6.19 -14.12
CA VAL A 53 -6.12 5.04 -13.53
C VAL A 53 -6.66 3.71 -14.06
N SER A 54 -7.99 3.53 -14.11
CA SER A 54 -8.60 2.28 -14.61
C SER A 54 -8.24 1.99 -16.06
N LYS A 55 -8.18 3.02 -16.93
CA LYS A 55 -7.73 2.89 -18.32
C LYS A 55 -6.28 2.36 -18.42
N LYS A 56 -5.37 2.75 -17.51
CA LYS A 56 -3.98 2.25 -17.48
C LYS A 56 -3.90 0.73 -17.25
N PHE A 57 -4.88 0.16 -16.56
CA PHE A 57 -5.00 -1.28 -16.33
C PHE A 57 -5.96 -1.98 -17.30
N LYS A 58 -6.52 -1.25 -18.29
CA LYS A 58 -7.49 -1.78 -19.25
C LYS A 58 -8.71 -2.43 -18.57
N VAL A 59 -9.15 -1.85 -17.44
CA VAL A 59 -10.36 -2.30 -16.73
C VAL A 59 -11.43 -1.22 -16.74
N SER A 60 -12.70 -1.62 -16.64
CA SER A 60 -13.80 -0.68 -16.42
C SER A 60 -13.62 0.02 -15.06
N PRO A 61 -13.99 1.30 -14.91
CA PRO A 61 -13.92 2.02 -13.63
C PRO A 61 -14.61 1.29 -12.47
N LYS A 62 -15.70 0.57 -12.72
CA LYS A 62 -16.40 -0.26 -11.72
C LYS A 62 -15.57 -1.45 -11.23
N ASN A 63 -14.59 -1.91 -12.03
CA ASN A 63 -13.72 -3.02 -11.71
C ASN A 63 -12.40 -2.55 -11.03
N LEU A 64 -12.20 -1.25 -10.84
CA LEU A 64 -11.16 -0.70 -9.97
C LEU A 64 -11.71 -0.65 -8.53
N ILE A 65 -11.34 -1.65 -7.75
CA ILE A 65 -11.87 -1.84 -6.40
C ILE A 65 -11.05 -1.03 -5.39
N LEU A 66 -11.71 -0.11 -4.70
CA LEU A 66 -11.15 0.71 -3.64
C LEU A 66 -11.87 0.44 -2.32
N LEU A 67 -11.18 0.66 -1.21
CA LEU A 67 -11.72 0.56 0.15
C LEU A 67 -11.99 1.94 0.77
N LYS A 68 -12.88 2.01 1.74
CA LYS A 68 -12.83 3.03 2.78
C LYS A 68 -11.75 2.59 3.78
N GLN A 69 -10.53 3.12 3.60
CA GLN A 69 -9.38 2.79 4.42
C GLN A 69 -9.50 3.46 5.80
N THR A 70 -9.21 2.71 6.86
CA THR A 70 -9.39 3.14 8.26
C THR A 70 -8.17 2.84 9.12
N HIS A 71 -7.03 2.52 8.51
CA HIS A 71 -5.81 2.08 9.18
C HIS A 71 -6.05 0.86 10.07
N SER A 72 -6.92 -0.03 9.61
CA SER A 72 -7.27 -1.29 10.26
C SER A 72 -6.31 -2.42 9.86
N ASN A 73 -6.61 -3.63 10.32
CA ASN A 73 -5.99 -4.85 9.81
C ASN A 73 -7.02 -5.74 9.08
N LYS A 74 -8.11 -5.15 8.57
CA LYS A 74 -9.17 -5.87 7.88
C LYS A 74 -8.81 -6.03 6.40
N CYS A 75 -8.84 -7.28 5.93
CA CYS A 75 -8.63 -7.64 4.53
C CYS A 75 -9.91 -8.28 3.96
N HIS A 76 -10.15 -8.04 2.67
CA HIS A 76 -11.30 -8.58 1.94
C HIS A 76 -10.84 -9.42 0.76
N PHE A 77 -11.41 -10.60 0.61
CA PHE A 77 -11.26 -11.42 -0.58
C PHE A 77 -12.37 -11.11 -1.58
N ILE A 78 -12.00 -10.67 -2.76
CA ILE A 78 -12.91 -10.13 -3.77
C ILE A 78 -13.03 -11.12 -4.92
N LEU A 79 -14.23 -11.63 -5.17
CA LEU A 79 -14.55 -12.54 -6.28
C LEU A 79 -15.35 -11.88 -7.40
N LYS A 80 -16.01 -10.76 -7.08
CA LYS A 80 -16.77 -9.91 -8.01
C LYS A 80 -16.76 -8.48 -7.52
N THR A 81 -17.10 -7.53 -8.37
CA THR A 81 -17.24 -6.12 -7.96
C THR A 81 -18.25 -6.00 -6.81
N PRO A 82 -17.86 -5.45 -5.66
CA PRO A 82 -18.75 -5.29 -4.52
C PRO A 82 -19.89 -4.30 -4.84
N SER A 83 -21.10 -4.60 -4.40
CA SER A 83 -22.26 -3.69 -4.52
C SER A 83 -22.17 -2.48 -3.58
N LYS A 84 -21.49 -2.64 -2.44
CA LYS A 84 -21.26 -1.58 -1.44
C LYS A 84 -19.75 -1.38 -1.21
N LYS A 85 -19.39 -0.14 -0.82
CA LYS A 85 -18.00 0.18 -0.51
C LYS A 85 -17.58 -0.53 0.77
N LEU A 86 -16.55 -1.37 0.66
CA LEU A 86 -16.01 -2.15 1.78
C LEU A 86 -15.11 -1.27 2.67
N VAL A 87 -15.14 -1.52 3.98
CA VAL A 87 -14.30 -0.85 4.97
C VAL A 87 -13.15 -1.77 5.36
N GLY A 88 -11.91 -1.31 5.19
CA GLY A 88 -10.70 -2.09 5.50
C GLY A 88 -9.47 -1.51 4.81
N ASP A 89 -8.37 -2.24 4.88
CA ASP A 89 -7.07 -1.75 4.40
C ASP A 89 -6.31 -2.78 3.55
N GLY A 90 -6.91 -3.93 3.26
CA GLY A 90 -6.36 -4.95 2.38
C GLY A 90 -7.40 -5.54 1.43
N LEU A 91 -7.00 -5.74 0.19
CA LEU A 91 -7.76 -6.39 -0.87
C LEU A 91 -6.98 -7.59 -1.41
N ILE A 92 -7.66 -8.69 -1.65
CA ILE A 92 -7.09 -9.92 -2.21
C ILE A 92 -8.04 -10.43 -3.29
N THR A 93 -7.53 -10.95 -4.41
CA THR A 93 -8.36 -11.59 -5.45
C THR A 93 -7.58 -12.62 -6.26
N THR A 94 -8.31 -13.58 -6.80
CA THR A 94 -7.84 -14.50 -7.85
C THR A 94 -8.50 -14.20 -9.21
N LYS A 95 -9.43 -13.24 -9.24
CA LYS A 95 -10.22 -12.95 -10.45
C LYS A 95 -9.46 -12.04 -11.40
N LYS A 96 -9.42 -12.42 -12.68
CA LYS A 96 -9.00 -11.57 -13.79
C LYS A 96 -9.94 -10.39 -13.96
N ASN A 97 -9.46 -9.34 -14.61
CA ASN A 97 -10.23 -8.13 -14.93
C ASN A 97 -10.75 -7.33 -13.71
N LEU A 98 -10.22 -7.61 -12.52
CA LEU A 98 -10.35 -6.78 -11.33
C LEU A 98 -9.02 -6.11 -11.02
N ALA A 99 -9.02 -4.79 -10.84
CA ALA A 99 -7.88 -4.03 -10.34
C ALA A 99 -8.09 -3.68 -8.86
N LEU A 100 -7.13 -4.01 -8.02
CA LEU A 100 -7.15 -3.68 -6.59
C LEU A 100 -6.40 -2.38 -6.36
N GLY A 101 -7.06 -1.36 -5.82
CA GLY A 101 -6.46 -0.04 -5.58
C GLY A 101 -6.33 0.29 -4.10
N ILE A 102 -5.18 0.86 -3.73
CA ILE A 102 -4.90 1.40 -2.39
C ILE A 102 -4.46 2.85 -2.54
N LEU A 103 -5.02 3.71 -1.71
CA LEU A 103 -4.71 5.13 -1.67
C LEU A 103 -3.74 5.39 -0.52
N THR A 104 -2.68 6.14 -0.80
CA THR A 104 -1.68 6.50 0.21
C THR A 104 -1.21 7.94 0.03
N ALA A 105 -0.93 8.58 1.16
CA ALA A 105 -0.13 9.79 1.30
C ALA A 105 0.73 9.53 2.54
N ASP A 106 2.00 9.16 2.35
CA ASP A 106 3.02 8.75 3.32
C ASP A 106 2.95 7.30 3.84
N CYS A 107 1.77 6.70 4.03
CA CYS A 107 1.66 5.28 4.34
C CYS A 107 2.21 4.40 3.20
N ALA A 108 2.70 3.20 3.50
CA ALA A 108 3.25 2.30 2.50
C ALA A 108 2.15 1.47 1.83
N PRO A 109 2.01 1.55 0.48
CA PRO A 109 1.26 0.56 -0.27
C PRO A 109 2.11 -0.71 -0.43
N VAL A 110 1.55 -1.87 -0.11
CA VAL A 110 2.22 -3.16 -0.33
C VAL A 110 1.42 -3.97 -1.33
N LEU A 111 2.07 -4.37 -2.42
CA LEU A 111 1.50 -5.27 -3.42
C LEU A 111 2.09 -6.66 -3.23
N ILE A 112 1.23 -7.68 -3.31
CA ILE A 112 1.61 -9.09 -3.20
C ILE A 112 1.10 -9.84 -4.40
N TYR A 113 1.91 -10.76 -4.90
CA TYR A 113 1.58 -11.67 -5.99
C TYR A 113 2.12 -13.07 -5.71
N ASP A 114 1.27 -14.08 -5.88
CA ASP A 114 1.66 -15.47 -5.92
C ASP A 114 1.84 -15.94 -7.38
N LYS A 115 3.03 -16.41 -7.72
CA LYS A 115 3.38 -16.81 -9.10
C LYS A 115 2.79 -18.14 -9.54
N LYS A 116 2.44 -19.03 -8.60
CA LYS A 116 1.86 -20.37 -8.87
C LYS A 116 0.34 -20.32 -8.86
N LEU A 117 -0.22 -19.82 -7.78
CA LEU A 117 -1.65 -19.53 -7.68
C LEU A 117 -1.85 -18.06 -8.08
N PRO A 118 -2.57 -17.74 -9.19
CA PRO A 118 -2.66 -16.37 -9.70
C PRO A 118 -3.49 -15.47 -8.77
N MET A 119 -2.99 -15.27 -7.58
CA MET A 119 -3.59 -14.47 -6.51
C MET A 119 -2.78 -13.19 -6.29
N ILE A 120 -3.49 -12.06 -6.27
CA ILE A 120 -2.89 -10.74 -6.00
C ILE A 120 -3.48 -10.12 -4.74
N ALA A 121 -2.70 -9.28 -4.07
CA ALA A 121 -3.20 -8.44 -2.99
C ALA A 121 -2.65 -7.02 -3.11
N ALA A 122 -3.46 -6.04 -2.67
CA ALA A 122 -3.06 -4.66 -2.47
C ALA A 122 -3.43 -4.24 -1.04
N ILE A 123 -2.45 -3.77 -0.27
CA ILE A 123 -2.56 -3.56 1.17
C ILE A 123 -2.07 -2.16 1.54
N HIS A 124 -2.90 -1.40 2.23
CA HIS A 124 -2.54 -0.13 2.85
C HIS A 124 -1.85 -0.40 4.19
N VAL A 125 -0.57 -0.07 4.29
CA VAL A 125 0.23 -0.32 5.49
C VAL A 125 0.72 1.00 6.07
N GLY A 126 -0.17 1.68 6.79
CA GLY A 126 0.20 2.73 7.74
C GLY A 126 0.71 2.10 9.05
N TRP A 127 1.26 2.91 9.96
CA TRP A 127 1.80 2.40 11.23
C TRP A 127 0.78 1.61 12.06
N LYS A 128 -0.51 2.05 12.09
CA LYS A 128 -1.57 1.34 12.82
C LYS A 128 -1.84 -0.04 12.20
N GLY A 129 -1.90 -0.14 10.88
CA GLY A 129 -2.06 -1.41 10.16
C GLY A 129 -0.88 -2.34 10.37
N ALA A 130 0.35 -1.81 10.28
CA ALA A 130 1.59 -2.55 10.57
C ALA A 130 1.61 -3.06 12.01
N PHE A 131 1.30 -2.19 12.98
CA PHE A 131 1.20 -2.53 14.39
C PHE A 131 0.18 -3.65 14.65
N LYS A 132 -0.98 -3.61 13.98
CA LYS A 132 -2.05 -4.62 14.05
C LYS A 132 -1.81 -5.84 13.16
N ASN A 133 -0.60 -5.99 12.57
CA ASN A 133 -0.19 -7.13 11.74
C ASN A 133 -1.10 -7.39 10.52
N ILE A 134 -1.48 -6.34 9.77
CA ILE A 134 -2.30 -6.49 8.56
C ILE A 134 -1.67 -7.43 7.53
N LEU A 135 -0.35 -7.35 7.33
CA LEU A 135 0.38 -8.22 6.40
C LEU A 135 0.25 -9.69 6.80
N LYS A 136 0.40 -10.00 8.09
CA LYS A 136 0.23 -11.38 8.62
C LYS A 136 -1.17 -11.90 8.33
N LYS A 137 -2.21 -11.08 8.50
CA LYS A 137 -3.60 -11.49 8.19
C LYS A 137 -3.80 -11.77 6.72
N CYS A 138 -3.34 -10.86 5.84
CA CYS A 138 -3.49 -11.04 4.39
C CYS A 138 -2.70 -12.26 3.89
N ILE A 139 -1.43 -12.42 4.29
CA ILE A 139 -0.58 -13.52 3.83
C ILE A 139 -1.10 -14.86 4.37
N ARG A 140 -1.49 -14.94 5.64
CA ARG A 140 -2.11 -16.16 6.19
C ARG A 140 -3.40 -16.55 5.46
N PHE A 141 -4.20 -15.57 5.05
CA PHE A 141 -5.38 -15.84 4.23
C PHE A 141 -4.98 -16.41 2.87
N MET A 142 -3.96 -15.84 2.19
CA MET A 142 -3.46 -16.36 0.92
C MET A 142 -2.95 -17.79 1.08
N ILE A 143 -2.18 -18.08 2.14
CA ILE A 143 -1.69 -19.44 2.46
C ILE A 143 -2.86 -20.40 2.70
N LYS A 144 -3.89 -19.99 3.46
CA LYS A 144 -5.11 -20.80 3.65
C LYS A 144 -5.83 -21.11 2.34
N LYS A 145 -5.64 -20.26 1.32
CA LYS A 145 -6.19 -20.46 -0.04
C LYS A 145 -5.25 -21.23 -0.97
N GLY A 146 -4.17 -21.79 -0.46
CA GLY A 146 -3.23 -22.64 -1.20
C GLY A 146 -1.93 -21.95 -1.65
N SER A 147 -1.72 -20.68 -1.30
CA SER A 147 -0.42 -20.02 -1.56
C SER A 147 0.68 -20.61 -0.69
N GLU A 148 1.88 -20.68 -1.24
CA GLU A 148 3.10 -21.05 -0.53
C GLU A 148 4.04 -19.87 -0.43
N ASN A 149 4.72 -19.69 0.72
CA ASN A 149 5.58 -18.53 0.99
C ASN A 149 6.65 -18.32 -0.09
N GLN A 150 7.25 -19.40 -0.60
CA GLN A 150 8.28 -19.36 -1.65
C GLN A 150 7.77 -18.89 -3.01
N ASN A 151 6.46 -18.95 -3.24
CA ASN A 151 5.82 -18.50 -4.46
C ASN A 151 5.36 -17.02 -4.37
N ILE A 152 5.34 -16.47 -3.17
CA ILE A 152 4.88 -15.09 -2.92
C ILE A 152 6.00 -14.09 -3.18
N SER A 153 5.69 -13.08 -3.99
CA SER A 153 6.49 -11.88 -4.18
C SER A 153 5.77 -10.68 -3.56
N ALA A 154 6.49 -9.85 -2.82
CA ALA A 154 5.96 -8.64 -2.21
C ALA A 154 6.72 -7.39 -2.69
N VAL A 155 6.00 -6.28 -2.87
CA VAL A 155 6.60 -4.99 -3.20
C VAL A 155 6.11 -3.93 -2.23
N ILE A 156 7.05 -3.26 -1.58
CA ILE A 156 6.79 -2.08 -0.75
C ILE A 156 6.91 -0.86 -1.66
N GLY A 157 5.83 -0.12 -1.84
CA GLY A 157 5.79 1.05 -2.71
C GLY A 157 6.34 2.33 -2.09
N PRO A 158 6.22 3.47 -2.81
CA PRO A 158 6.60 4.78 -2.29
C PRO A 158 5.90 5.08 -0.97
N SER A 159 6.64 5.58 0.00
CA SER A 159 6.13 5.98 1.32
C SER A 159 7.11 6.95 1.98
N ILE A 160 6.72 7.55 3.09
CA ILE A 160 7.59 8.43 3.86
C ILE A 160 8.86 7.69 4.31
N PHE A 161 10.02 8.34 4.17
CA PHE A 161 11.29 7.81 4.64
C PHE A 161 11.46 8.04 6.14
N SER A 162 12.33 7.25 6.73
CA SER A 162 12.61 7.31 8.15
C SER A 162 13.05 8.70 8.62
N GLU A 163 13.92 9.39 7.86
CA GLU A 163 14.41 10.73 8.21
C GLU A 163 13.33 11.82 8.25
N ASN A 164 12.17 11.56 7.65
CA ASN A 164 11.02 12.46 7.63
C ASN A 164 9.85 11.95 8.49
N TYR A 165 9.99 10.75 9.09
CA TYR A 165 8.93 10.15 9.89
C TYR A 165 9.19 10.33 11.40
N GLU A 166 9.16 11.60 11.85
CA GLU A 166 9.24 11.92 13.27
C GLU A 166 8.03 11.36 14.03
N VAL A 167 8.26 10.80 15.22
CA VAL A 167 7.25 10.20 16.09
C VAL A 167 7.48 10.57 17.56
N LYS A 168 6.40 10.58 18.34
CA LYS A 168 6.47 10.87 19.79
C LYS A 168 6.98 9.65 20.59
N ARG A 169 7.51 9.88 21.78
CA ARG A 169 8.00 8.83 22.69
C ARG A 169 6.95 7.76 23.00
N ASN A 170 5.68 8.16 23.18
CA ASN A 170 4.58 7.21 23.42
C ASN A 170 4.30 6.28 22.23
N PHE A 171 4.56 6.75 21.00
CA PHE A 171 4.51 5.90 19.81
C PHE A 171 5.57 4.79 19.90
N MET A 172 6.81 5.16 20.18
CA MET A 172 7.90 4.19 20.33
C MET A 172 7.61 3.19 21.45
N LYS A 173 7.17 3.65 22.64
CA LYS A 173 6.80 2.78 23.75
C LYS A 173 5.79 1.70 23.36
N LYS A 174 4.76 2.03 22.56
CA LYS A 174 3.78 1.04 22.06
C LYS A 174 4.46 -0.09 21.28
N PHE A 175 5.39 0.23 20.41
CA PHE A 175 6.11 -0.78 19.62
C PHE A 175 7.07 -1.62 20.45
N LEU A 176 7.73 -1.02 21.46
CA LEU A 176 8.62 -1.73 22.38
C LEU A 176 7.84 -2.69 23.28
N ASN A 177 6.65 -2.31 23.73
CA ASN A 177 5.77 -3.19 24.53
C ASN A 177 5.29 -4.42 23.74
N LEU A 178 5.13 -4.31 22.41
CA LEU A 178 4.87 -5.49 21.57
C LEU A 178 6.07 -6.44 21.51
N ASN A 179 7.25 -5.88 21.34
CA ASN A 179 8.50 -6.60 21.28
C ASN A 179 9.66 -5.61 21.42
N SER A 180 10.52 -5.81 22.41
CA SER A 180 11.69 -4.96 22.67
C SER A 180 12.64 -4.87 21.45
N ARG A 181 12.74 -5.93 20.65
CA ARG A 181 13.52 -5.97 19.40
C ARG A 181 13.07 -4.94 18.35
N ASN A 182 11.88 -4.36 18.49
CA ASN A 182 11.40 -3.28 17.61
C ASN A 182 12.20 -1.98 17.78
N ARG A 183 13.05 -1.87 18.84
CA ARG A 183 13.97 -0.75 19.05
C ARG A 183 14.80 -0.41 17.81
N LYS A 184 15.23 -1.40 17.05
CA LYS A 184 16.02 -1.25 15.82
C LYS A 184 15.36 -0.47 14.69
N PHE A 185 14.04 -0.28 14.73
CA PHE A 185 13.30 0.50 13.73
C PHE A 185 13.15 1.97 14.11
N PHE A 186 13.76 2.38 15.25
CA PHE A 186 13.76 3.75 15.72
C PHE A 186 15.20 4.26 15.79
N TYR A 187 15.38 5.51 15.38
CA TYR A 187 16.66 6.22 15.60
C TYR A 187 16.40 7.61 16.16
N PHE A 188 17.44 8.20 16.74
CA PHE A 188 17.38 9.48 17.39
C PHE A 188 18.27 10.47 16.64
N LYS A 189 17.77 11.69 16.48
CA LYS A 189 18.52 12.81 15.92
C LYS A 189 18.10 14.09 16.64
N LYS A 190 19.03 14.80 17.29
CA LYS A 190 18.74 16.03 18.05
C LYS A 190 17.51 15.87 18.96
N SER A 191 17.50 14.92 19.87
CA SER A 191 16.40 14.61 20.80
C SER A 191 15.05 14.21 20.17
N ARG A 192 14.95 14.12 18.85
CA ARG A 192 13.77 13.67 18.12
C ARG A 192 13.85 12.18 17.82
N ILE A 193 12.70 11.54 17.75
CA ILE A 193 12.59 10.10 17.49
C ILE A 193 12.01 9.92 16.09
N PHE A 194 12.61 9.05 15.31
CA PHE A 194 12.20 8.76 13.95
C PHE A 194 11.91 7.26 13.80
N PHE A 195 10.92 6.92 12.96
CA PHE A 195 10.49 5.54 12.76
C PHE A 195 10.72 5.08 11.32
N ASN A 196 11.34 3.92 11.15
CA ASN A 196 11.55 3.30 9.85
C ASN A 196 10.42 2.33 9.50
N LEU A 197 9.33 2.86 8.93
CA LEU A 197 8.17 2.07 8.53
C LEU A 197 8.51 1.01 7.48
N LYS A 198 9.34 1.34 6.48
CA LYS A 198 9.73 0.41 5.40
C LYS A 198 10.48 -0.81 5.94
N GLU A 199 11.47 -0.59 6.80
CA GLU A 199 12.23 -1.71 7.40
C GLU A 199 11.38 -2.51 8.38
N PHE A 200 10.44 -1.87 9.09
CA PHE A 200 9.48 -2.59 9.93
C PHE A 200 8.59 -3.51 9.08
N ILE A 201 8.02 -3.01 7.97
CA ILE A 201 7.21 -3.80 7.02
C ILE A 201 8.04 -4.95 6.42
N LYS A 202 9.26 -4.66 5.97
CA LYS A 202 10.18 -5.67 5.42
C LYS A 202 10.49 -6.77 6.43
N SER A 203 10.73 -6.40 7.69
CA SER A 203 10.95 -7.35 8.79
C SER A 203 9.71 -8.24 9.02
N GLN A 204 8.49 -7.68 8.97
CA GLN A 204 7.26 -8.46 9.06
C GLN A 204 7.11 -9.45 7.90
N LEU A 205 7.40 -9.03 6.67
CA LEU A 205 7.37 -9.93 5.51
C LEU A 205 8.38 -11.07 5.65
N ARG A 206 9.60 -10.77 6.09
CA ARG A 206 10.63 -11.78 6.34
C ARG A 206 10.23 -12.78 7.45
N SER A 207 9.63 -12.29 8.54
CA SER A 207 9.14 -13.15 9.63
C SER A 207 8.01 -14.09 9.17
N LEU A 208 7.32 -13.74 8.09
CA LEU A 208 6.35 -14.57 7.40
C LEU A 208 6.98 -15.45 6.31
N LYS A 209 8.31 -15.60 6.31
CA LYS A 209 9.10 -16.39 5.35
C LYS A 209 8.94 -15.95 3.88
N ILE A 210 8.59 -14.67 3.65
CA ILE A 210 8.59 -14.08 2.31
C ILE A 210 10.00 -13.53 2.05
N SER A 211 10.72 -14.15 1.12
CA SER A 211 12.10 -13.78 0.74
C SER A 211 12.14 -12.84 -0.48
N ASN A 212 11.20 -13.02 -1.42
CA ASN A 212 11.16 -12.22 -2.63
C ASN A 212 10.47 -10.86 -2.39
N ILE A 213 11.23 -9.92 -1.83
CA ILE A 213 10.76 -8.57 -1.52
C ILE A 213 11.47 -7.57 -2.44
N ASP A 214 10.69 -6.65 -3.04
CA ASP A 214 11.18 -5.48 -3.75
C ASP A 214 10.76 -4.21 -3.01
N ILE A 215 11.53 -3.13 -3.14
CA ILE A 215 11.25 -1.83 -2.50
C ILE A 215 11.40 -0.73 -3.54
N ILE A 216 10.35 0.04 -3.76
CA ILE A 216 10.42 1.27 -4.53
C ILE A 216 10.96 2.36 -3.62
N ASN A 217 12.24 2.67 -3.80
CA ASN A 217 12.96 3.62 -2.94
C ASN A 217 12.65 5.07 -3.33
N LYS A 218 11.42 5.52 -3.04
CA LYS A 218 10.93 6.89 -3.21
C LYS A 218 10.30 7.38 -1.91
N ASP A 219 10.70 8.58 -1.49
CA ASP A 219 10.15 9.27 -0.33
C ASP A 219 8.98 10.16 -0.78
N THR A 220 7.80 9.95 -0.23
CA THR A 220 6.61 10.72 -0.60
C THR A 220 6.64 12.14 -0.03
N PHE A 221 7.23 12.35 1.14
CA PHE A 221 7.35 13.66 1.76
C PHE A 221 8.35 14.55 1.02
N LYS A 222 9.57 14.05 0.79
CA LYS A 222 10.63 14.82 0.12
C LYS A 222 10.31 15.09 -1.36
N ASN A 223 9.64 14.14 -2.02
CA ASN A 223 9.26 14.26 -3.44
C ASN A 223 7.82 14.77 -3.60
N SER A 224 7.49 15.90 -2.97
CA SER A 224 6.16 16.52 -3.00
C SER A 224 5.68 16.95 -4.40
N THR A 225 6.58 17.09 -5.38
CA THR A 225 6.26 17.30 -6.80
C THR A 225 5.78 16.04 -7.51
N GLU A 226 6.14 14.85 -6.98
CA GLU A 226 5.77 13.55 -7.57
C GLU A 226 4.63 12.87 -6.81
N PHE A 227 4.53 13.07 -5.49
CA PHE A 227 3.59 12.34 -4.62
C PHE A 227 2.79 13.29 -3.72
N PHE A 228 1.63 12.84 -3.30
CA PHE A 228 0.91 13.45 -2.18
C PHE A 228 1.55 13.03 -0.85
N SER A 229 1.58 13.97 0.09
CA SER A 229 1.98 13.74 1.47
C SER A 229 0.92 14.29 2.41
N ALA A 230 0.72 13.62 3.54
CA ALA A 230 -0.19 14.04 4.61
C ALA A 230 0.53 14.87 5.70
N ARG A 231 1.80 15.21 5.49
CA ARG A 231 2.66 15.99 6.40
C ARG A 231 3.05 17.33 5.81
#